data_198ed91853d9c561444154875a2f931b
#
_entry.id   198ed91853d9c561444154875a2f931b
#
_cell.length_a   1.000
_cell.length_b   1.000
_cell.length_c   1.000
_cell.angle_alpha   90.00
_cell.angle_beta   90.00
_cell.angle_gamma   90.00
#
_symmetry.space_group_name_H-M   'P 1'
#
loop_
_entity.id
_entity.type
_entity.pdbx_description
1 polymer ?
#
loop_
_entity_poly.entity_id
_entity_poly.type
_entity_poly.pdbx_seq_one_letter_code
_entity_poly.pdbx_strand_id
1 'polypeptide(L)'
;MLRRYARFQILIIDEIGYLPIESVGAKLFFQLIERRYERKSTIITTNIPLSKWGNTFSDKMLANAILDRLVHHAKVIRITGRSYRMKDHLIEKKDNSGPDSSGFSSQNKERSSETL
;
A
#
# COMPACT_ATOMS: atom_id res chain seq x y z
N MET A 1 17.53 -15.67 9.36
CA MET A 1 16.32 -15.25 8.60
C MET A 1 16.61 -14.05 7.70
N LEU A 2 17.07 -12.93 8.24
CA LEU A 2 17.34 -11.69 7.47
C LEU A 2 18.34 -11.89 6.31
N ARG A 3 19.40 -12.64 6.53
CA ARG A 3 20.41 -12.94 5.50
C ARG A 3 19.83 -13.65 4.28
N ARG A 4 18.84 -14.51 4.49
CA ARG A 4 18.17 -15.23 3.41
C ARG A 4 17.44 -14.28 2.48
N TYR A 5 16.63 -13.38 3.03
CA TYR A 5 15.87 -12.41 2.24
C TYR A 5 16.77 -11.37 1.57
N ALA A 6 17.90 -11.04 2.18
CA ALA A 6 18.85 -10.13 1.60
C ALA A 6 19.53 -10.69 0.32
N ARG A 7 19.56 -12.00 0.15
CA ARG A 7 20.25 -12.69 -0.97
C ARG A 7 19.43 -12.78 -2.25
N PHE A 8 18.12 -12.76 -2.18
CA PHE A 8 17.28 -12.88 -3.36
C PHE A 8 17.52 -11.73 -4.33
N GLN A 9 17.65 -12.02 -5.60
CA GLN A 9 17.81 -10.99 -6.63
C GLN A 9 16.59 -10.06 -6.68
N ILE A 10 15.43 -10.64 -6.59
CA ILE A 10 14.15 -9.92 -6.53
C ILE A 10 13.42 -10.34 -5.27
N LEU A 11 13.00 -9.38 -4.49
CA LEU A 11 12.18 -9.59 -3.30
C LEU A 11 10.89 -8.78 -3.43
N ILE A 12 9.76 -9.44 -3.26
CA ILE A 12 8.46 -8.79 -3.24
C ILE A 12 7.93 -8.81 -1.81
N ILE A 13 7.66 -7.63 -1.27
CA ILE A 13 7.06 -7.46 0.05
C ILE A 13 5.68 -6.87 -0.15
N ASP A 14 4.68 -7.68 0.11
CA ASP A 14 3.30 -7.36 -0.20
C ASP A 14 2.55 -6.84 1.03
N GLU A 15 1.67 -5.90 0.79
CA GLU A 15 0.73 -5.35 1.78
C GLU A 15 1.38 -4.74 3.03
N ILE A 16 2.47 -4.00 2.88
CA ILE A 16 3.06 -3.26 3.99
C ILE A 16 2.05 -2.21 4.50
N GLY A 17 1.86 -2.20 5.82
CA GLY A 17 0.98 -1.25 6.48
C GLY A 17 -0.43 -1.76 6.74
N TYR A 18 -0.75 -2.98 6.35
CA TYR A 18 -2.03 -3.60 6.68
C TYR A 18 -2.19 -3.81 8.20
N LEU A 19 -1.12 -4.17 8.86
CA LEU A 19 -1.04 -4.26 10.32
C LEU A 19 0.02 -3.31 10.86
N PRO A 20 -0.16 -2.80 12.10
CA PRO A 20 0.89 -2.00 12.74
C PRO A 20 2.20 -2.77 12.85
N ILE A 21 3.30 -2.09 12.60
CA ILE A 21 4.64 -2.68 12.67
C ILE A 21 5.30 -2.23 13.97
N GLU A 22 5.60 -3.19 14.82
CA GLU A 22 6.28 -2.96 16.09
C GLU A 22 7.76 -2.59 15.90
N SER A 23 8.37 -2.03 16.94
CA SER A 23 9.77 -1.56 16.88
C SER A 23 10.75 -2.60 16.40
N VAL A 24 10.63 -3.85 16.87
CA VAL A 24 11.53 -4.95 16.48
C VAL A 24 11.38 -5.26 15.00
N GLY A 25 10.14 -5.38 14.53
CA GLY A 25 9.84 -5.61 13.12
C GLY A 25 10.31 -4.46 12.22
N ALA A 26 10.14 -3.24 12.67
CA ALA A 26 10.58 -2.04 11.96
C ALA A 26 12.11 -1.99 11.81
N LYS A 27 12.84 -2.33 12.85
CA LYS A 27 14.32 -2.41 12.81
C LYS A 27 14.80 -3.49 11.84
N LEU A 28 14.18 -4.65 11.87
CA LEU A 28 14.50 -5.74 10.94
C LEU A 28 14.19 -5.34 9.49
N PHE A 29 13.08 -4.69 9.26
CA PHE A 29 12.71 -4.18 7.95
C PHE A 29 13.71 -3.14 7.44
N PHE A 30 14.10 -2.20 8.29
CA PHE A 30 15.12 -1.22 7.96
C PHE A 30 16.46 -1.88 7.58
N GLN A 31 16.91 -2.85 8.37
CA GLN A 31 18.13 -3.60 8.07
C GLN A 31 18.05 -4.36 6.74
N LEU A 32 16.90 -4.94 6.45
CA LEU A 32 16.67 -5.63 5.18
C LEU A 32 16.76 -4.66 4.00
N ILE A 33 16.09 -3.51 4.10
CA ILE A 33 16.14 -2.49 3.07
C ILE A 33 17.57 -1.97 2.87
N GLU A 34 18.31 -1.71 3.95
CA GLU A 34 19.70 -1.27 3.87
C GLU A 34 20.61 -2.27 3.15
N ARG A 35 20.47 -3.54 3.46
CA ARG A 35 21.28 -4.59 2.84
C ARG A 35 20.98 -4.76 1.35
N ARG A 36 19.77 -4.46 0.94
CA ARG A 36 19.33 -4.58 -0.46
C ARG A 36 19.50 -3.29 -1.26
N TYR A 37 19.68 -2.18 -0.56
CA TYR A 37 19.77 -0.86 -1.16
C TYR A 37 20.86 -0.80 -2.23
N GLU A 38 20.50 -0.35 -3.43
CA GLU A 38 21.37 -0.26 -4.61
C GLU A 38 22.04 -1.58 -5.07
N ARG A 39 21.70 -2.69 -4.45
CA ARG A 39 22.33 -4.00 -4.76
C ARG A 39 21.36 -4.99 -5.36
N LYS A 40 20.13 -4.99 -4.88
CA LYS A 40 19.09 -5.96 -5.23
C LYS A 40 17.79 -5.24 -5.52
N SER A 41 16.94 -5.84 -6.35
CA SER A 41 15.64 -5.29 -6.67
C SER A 41 14.61 -5.67 -5.61
N THR A 42 13.90 -4.67 -5.09
CA THR A 42 12.83 -4.86 -4.12
C THR A 42 11.55 -4.21 -4.63
N ILE A 43 10.47 -4.96 -4.61
CA ILE A 43 9.13 -4.47 -4.95
C ILE A 43 8.31 -4.47 -3.67
N ILE A 44 7.72 -3.33 -3.34
CA ILE A 44 6.90 -3.17 -2.16
C ILE A 44 5.51 -2.71 -2.59
N THR A 45 4.49 -3.40 -2.10
CA THR A 45 3.11 -2.95 -2.25
C THR A 45 2.59 -2.47 -0.91
N THR A 46 1.78 -1.43 -0.94
CA THR A 46 1.13 -0.87 0.24
C THR A 46 -0.20 -0.25 -0.14
N ASN A 47 -1.17 -0.34 0.76
CA ASN A 47 -2.45 0.35 0.64
C ASN A 47 -2.48 1.67 1.40
N ILE A 48 -1.39 2.01 2.07
CA ILE A 48 -1.26 3.23 2.85
C ILE A 48 -0.36 4.22 2.11
N PRO A 49 -0.77 5.48 1.95
CA PRO A 49 0.09 6.51 1.39
C PRO A 49 1.41 6.60 2.15
N LEU A 50 2.51 6.80 1.44
CA LEU A 50 3.84 6.89 2.05
C LEU A 50 3.91 7.98 3.13
N SER A 51 3.17 9.07 2.95
CA SER A 51 3.06 10.14 3.93
C SER A 51 2.47 9.71 5.28
N LYS A 52 1.73 8.60 5.31
CA LYS A 52 1.09 8.05 6.51
C LYS A 52 1.85 6.87 7.14
N TRP A 53 2.97 6.50 6.58
CA TRP A 53 3.78 5.38 7.11
C TRP A 53 4.24 5.63 8.55
N GLY A 54 4.49 6.86 8.92
CA GLY A 54 4.86 7.21 10.30
C GLY A 54 3.82 6.80 11.34
N ASN A 55 2.55 6.69 10.96
CA ASN A 55 1.48 6.23 11.85
C ASN A 55 1.40 4.70 11.95
N THR A 56 1.92 3.99 10.97
CA THR A 56 1.92 2.51 10.93
C THR A 56 3.09 1.94 11.72
N PHE A 57 4.22 2.61 11.67
CA PHE A 57 5.40 2.24 12.45
C PHE A 57 5.32 2.89 13.84
N SER A 58 5.65 2.17 14.87
CA SER A 58 5.67 2.68 16.23
C SER A 58 6.74 3.75 16.45
N ASP A 59 7.78 3.74 15.64
CA ASP A 59 8.88 4.69 15.67
C ASP A 59 8.88 5.55 14.41
N LYS A 60 8.51 6.82 14.56
CA LYS A 60 8.44 7.77 13.43
C LYS A 60 9.79 8.08 12.80
N MET A 61 10.85 8.14 13.61
CA MET A 61 12.19 8.37 13.09
C MET A 61 12.65 7.23 12.22
N LEU A 62 12.39 6.00 12.66
CA LEU A 62 12.71 4.81 11.90
C LEU A 62 11.88 4.71 10.63
N ALA A 63 10.60 5.06 10.69
CA ALA A 63 9.73 5.12 9.51
C ALA A 63 10.28 6.11 8.47
N ASN A 64 10.70 7.28 8.90
CA ASN A 64 11.29 8.27 8.01
C ASN A 64 12.61 7.79 7.40
N ALA A 65 13.45 7.12 8.18
CA ALA A 65 14.70 6.55 7.69
C ALA A 65 14.45 5.47 6.62
N ILE A 66 13.45 4.63 6.82
CA ILE A 66 13.02 3.63 5.84
C ILE A 66 12.52 4.31 4.56
N LEU A 67 11.69 5.32 4.70
CA LEU A 67 11.15 6.07 3.55
C LEU A 67 12.26 6.75 2.76
N ASP A 68 13.21 7.37 3.41
CA ASP A 68 14.35 8.01 2.74
C ASP A 68 15.12 7.02 1.88
N ARG A 69 15.35 5.83 2.39
CA ARG A 69 16.02 4.77 1.64
C ARG A 69 15.19 4.27 0.46
N LEU A 70 13.91 4.04 0.69
CA LEU A 70 13.01 3.51 -0.34
C LEU A 70 12.80 4.51 -1.47
N VAL A 71 12.56 5.77 -1.15
CA VAL A 71 12.20 6.79 -2.14
C VAL A 71 13.39 7.29 -2.94
N HIS A 72 14.61 7.22 -2.40
CA HIS A 72 15.80 7.78 -3.03
C HIS A 72 16.07 7.21 -4.45
N HIS A 73 15.87 5.91 -4.64
CA HIS A 73 16.03 5.28 -5.96
C HIS A 73 14.79 4.51 -6.41
N ALA A 74 13.68 4.66 -5.74
CA ALA A 74 12.48 3.93 -6.06
C ALA A 74 11.70 4.59 -7.18
N LYS A 75 11.04 3.74 -7.97
CA LYS A 75 9.96 4.17 -8.85
C LYS A 75 8.64 3.98 -8.10
N VAL A 76 7.98 5.08 -7.80
CA VAL A 76 6.68 5.06 -7.12
C VAL A 76 5.57 5.00 -8.16
N ILE A 77 4.74 3.96 -8.07
CA ILE A 77 3.58 3.79 -8.96
C ILE A 77 2.34 3.88 -8.09
N ARG A 78 1.47 4.82 -8.40
CA ARG A 78 0.18 4.97 -7.74
C ARG A 78 -0.90 4.35 -8.61
N ILE A 79 -1.61 3.37 -8.05
CA ILE A 79 -2.72 2.71 -8.72
C ILE A 79 -4.01 3.16 -8.02
N THR A 80 -4.87 3.82 -8.78
CA THR A 80 -6.18 4.28 -8.31
C THR A 80 -7.27 3.64 -9.14
N GLY A 81 -8.45 3.51 -8.57
CA GLY A 81 -9.59 2.93 -9.24
C GLY A 81 -10.35 1.93 -8.38
N ARG A 82 -11.38 1.36 -8.95
CA ARG A 82 -12.19 0.34 -8.27
C ARG A 82 -11.43 -0.97 -8.19
N SER A 83 -11.51 -1.62 -7.03
CA SER A 83 -10.94 -2.95 -6.86
C SER A 83 -11.59 -3.94 -7.84
N TYR A 84 -10.77 -4.68 -8.56
CA TYR A 84 -11.24 -5.74 -9.43
C TYR A 84 -12.03 -6.82 -8.67
N ARG A 85 -11.64 -7.10 -7.44
CA ARG A 85 -12.33 -8.05 -6.56
C ARG A 85 -13.74 -7.59 -6.17
N MET A 86 -13.97 -6.28 -6.09
CA MET A 86 -15.28 -5.71 -5.79
C MET A 86 -16.21 -5.69 -7.00
N LYS A 87 -15.67 -5.84 -8.20
CA LYS A 87 -16.43 -5.80 -9.45
C LYS A 87 -17.44 -6.93 -9.54
N ASP A 88 -17.09 -8.13 -9.11
CA ASP A 88 -17.96 -9.30 -9.10
C ASP A 88 -19.10 -9.15 -8.10
N HIS A 89 -18.84 -8.59 -6.92
CA HIS A 89 -19.88 -8.31 -5.92
C HIS A 89 -20.90 -7.24 -6.36
N LEU A 90 -20.50 -6.31 -7.18
CA LEU A 90 -21.39 -5.28 -7.72
C LEU A 90 -22.29 -5.83 -8.82
N ILE A 91 -21.84 -6.84 -9.57
CA ILE A 91 -22.62 -7.53 -10.58
C ILE A 91 -23.68 -8.40 -9.93
N GLU A 92 -23.35 -9.17 -8.91
CA GLU A 92 -24.30 -9.99 -8.14
C GLU A 92 -25.41 -9.17 -7.50
N LYS A 93 -25.11 -7.96 -7.00
CA LYS A 93 -26.14 -7.06 -6.45
C LYS A 93 -27.06 -6.46 -7.51
N LYS A 94 -26.62 -6.34 -8.74
CA LYS A 94 -27.46 -5.85 -9.84
C LYS A 94 -28.47 -6.88 -10.33
N ASP A 95 -28.11 -8.15 -10.27
CA ASP A 95 -28.98 -9.23 -10.74
C ASP A 95 -30.09 -9.60 -9.73
N ASN A 96 -29.93 -9.20 -8.46
CA ASN A 96 -30.90 -9.45 -7.40
C ASN A 96 -31.88 -8.29 -7.11
N SER A 97 -31.73 -7.16 -7.77
CA SER A 97 -32.71 -6.09 -7.71
C SER A 97 -33.71 -6.26 -8.85
N GLY A 98 -34.84 -6.91 -8.55
CA GLY A 98 -36.00 -6.93 -9.42
C GLY A 98 -36.47 -5.50 -9.75
N PRO A 99 -37.30 -5.36 -10.81
CA PRO A 99 -37.68 -4.05 -11.30
C PRO A 99 -38.63 -3.37 -10.34
N ASP A 100 -38.10 -2.55 -9.44
CA ASP A 100 -38.86 -1.52 -8.77
C ASP A 100 -38.41 -0.15 -9.25
N SER A 101 -39.25 0.34 -10.11
CA SER A 101 -39.32 1.67 -10.60
C SER A 101 -39.59 2.64 -9.47
N SER A 102 -38.62 3.44 -9.15
CA SER A 102 -38.88 4.84 -8.78
C SER A 102 -37.56 5.58 -8.87
N GLY A 103 -37.49 6.40 -9.89
CA GLY A 103 -36.40 7.31 -10.07
C GLY A 103 -36.28 8.30 -8.92
N PHE A 104 -35.14 8.41 -8.37
CA PHE A 104 -34.71 9.62 -7.71
C PHE A 104 -33.28 9.89 -8.14
N SER A 105 -33.16 10.84 -9.02
CA SER A 105 -31.89 11.42 -9.37
C SER A 105 -31.42 12.30 -8.21
N SER A 106 -30.50 11.82 -7.44
CA SER A 106 -29.70 12.72 -6.62
C SER A 106 -28.38 12.92 -7.33
N GLN A 107 -28.21 14.11 -7.82
CA GLN A 107 -26.93 14.61 -8.25
C GLN A 107 -25.99 14.56 -7.05
N ASN A 108 -25.06 13.67 -7.07
CA ASN A 108 -23.99 13.67 -6.12
C ASN A 108 -22.79 14.33 -6.78
N LYS A 109 -22.53 15.51 -6.30
CA LYS A 109 -21.47 16.38 -6.68
C LYS A 109 -20.13 15.70 -6.29
N GLU A 110 -19.38 15.34 -7.29
CA GLU A 110 -18.01 14.90 -7.11
C GLU A 110 -17.21 15.94 -6.34
N ARG A 111 -16.70 15.54 -5.21
CA ARG A 111 -15.55 16.21 -4.62
C ARG A 111 -14.32 15.38 -4.91
N SER A 112 -13.59 15.82 -5.88
CA SER A 112 -12.20 15.42 -6.05
C SER A 112 -11.40 15.94 -4.86
N SER A 113 -11.00 15.06 -4.00
CA SER A 113 -9.96 15.37 -3.03
C SER A 113 -8.63 14.96 -3.63
N GLU A 114 -7.92 15.93 -4.15
CA GLU A 114 -6.51 15.80 -4.39
C GLU A 114 -5.78 15.80 -3.05
N THR A 115 -5.03 14.76 -2.79
CA THR A 115 -4.00 14.78 -1.77
C THR A 115 -2.78 14.05 -2.29
N LEU A 116 -1.78 14.82 -2.46
CA LEU A 116 -0.41 14.35 -2.61
C LEU A 116 0.09 13.72 -1.31
#